data_36709859df4be5a12a85c2eeb7a024f0
#
_entry.id   36709859df4be5a12a85c2eeb7a024f0
#
_cell.length_a   1.000
_cell.length_b   1.000
_cell.length_c   1.000
_cell.angle_alpha   90.00
_cell.angle_beta   90.00
_cell.angle_gamma   90.00
#
_symmetry.space_group_name_H-M   'P 1'
#
loop_
_entity.id
_entity.type
_entity.pdbx_description
1 polymer ?
#
loop_
_entity_poly.entity_id
_entity_poly.type
_entity_poly.pdbx_seq_one_letter_code
_entity_poly.pdbx_strand_id
1 'polypeptide(L)'
;IGIDVDKYIAQAARQGRIFFGAEEEVKEDCLRKIRQDIEQSHYSKEVEDGMFQMVQDLVDGKLEMRAHPSKKIHAKIYVLYPDDFNQYTQGVAITGSSNLSGNGLGISEDRQYEFNVKLNRYDDVKFAKDEFELLWKEAEGCEITADDIKISIDRTYLKGDVSPYELYIKMLMEYFSDRVMATDDNNPFDMPEGYKKYDYQMDAVNEGYQKLLRYDGFFLADVVGLGKTVIATMITKKFLIENGRDKTKILVVYPPAVEQNWKATFKDFGIDKYANFVSNGSLSKILDEDNYNYWNADEFDLILVDEAHKFRSHTTAAFEQLQEICKMPRIETGNIPGYKKKVMLISATPMNNTPADIYNEIQLFQDPRHCTIDGVSNLTAFFAPLIKEFKRLRKEPDFNVSHFKKLAERVRDRIIKPLTVRRTRTDIESIPRYNKDVNGFPKVERPIESCYELNEHLADLFEHAMFILEKSLTYARYQAIAYLKPESAQGLYDNAELISRSL
;
A
#
# COMPACT_ATOMS: atom_id res chain seq x y z
N ILE A 1 -17.83 -26.57 13.29
CA ILE A 1 -17.16 -25.68 12.31
C ILE A 1 -16.81 -26.53 11.10
N GLY A 2 -17.46 -26.26 9.96
CA GLY A 2 -17.15 -26.92 8.69
C GLY A 2 -15.83 -26.40 8.15
N ILE A 3 -14.80 -27.24 8.13
CA ILE A 3 -13.49 -26.90 7.59
C ILE A 3 -13.46 -27.24 6.11
N ASP A 4 -12.99 -26.33 5.27
CA ASP A 4 -12.86 -26.53 3.83
C ASP A 4 -11.68 -27.48 3.51
N VAL A 5 -11.99 -28.78 3.41
CA VAL A 5 -11.01 -29.87 3.20
C VAL A 5 -10.72 -30.11 1.71
N ASP A 6 -11.24 -29.27 0.79
CA ASP A 6 -11.24 -29.52 -0.66
C ASP A 6 -9.85 -29.70 -1.28
N LYS A 7 -8.85 -28.96 -0.81
CA LYS A 7 -7.50 -29.09 -1.37
C LYS A 7 -6.83 -30.41 -1.02
N TYR A 8 -7.06 -30.94 0.18
CA TYR A 8 -6.41 -32.17 0.66
C TYR A 8 -7.07 -33.44 0.11
N ILE A 9 -8.40 -33.47 0.01
CA ILE A 9 -9.10 -34.61 -0.61
C ILE A 9 -8.74 -34.72 -2.09
N ALA A 10 -8.64 -33.61 -2.82
CA ALA A 10 -8.18 -33.61 -4.20
C ALA A 10 -6.72 -34.09 -4.34
N GLN A 11 -5.87 -33.79 -3.38
CA GLN A 11 -4.47 -34.22 -3.36
C GLN A 11 -4.33 -35.69 -2.96
N ALA A 12 -5.11 -36.16 -1.98
CA ALA A 12 -5.16 -37.56 -1.56
C ALA A 12 -5.79 -38.45 -2.64
N ALA A 13 -6.84 -38.00 -3.32
CA ALA A 13 -7.46 -38.70 -4.47
C ALA A 13 -6.48 -38.83 -5.64
N ARG A 14 -5.66 -37.83 -5.91
CA ARG A 14 -4.56 -37.87 -6.92
C ARG A 14 -3.46 -38.86 -6.56
N GLN A 15 -3.27 -39.13 -5.25
CA GLN A 15 -2.26 -40.07 -4.73
C GLN A 15 -2.79 -41.51 -4.57
N GLY A 16 -4.06 -41.78 -4.98
CA GLY A 16 -4.68 -43.12 -4.89
C GLY A 16 -4.89 -43.63 -3.45
N ARG A 17 -4.88 -42.73 -2.45
CA ARG A 17 -5.15 -43.05 -1.06
C ARG A 17 -6.66 -43.00 -0.80
N ILE A 18 -7.26 -44.09 -0.38
CA ILE A 18 -8.61 -44.12 0.18
C ILE A 18 -8.50 -43.54 1.58
N PHE A 19 -9.04 -42.33 1.77
CA PHE A 19 -9.02 -41.63 3.02
C PHE A 19 -10.14 -42.15 3.94
N PHE A 20 -9.83 -43.17 4.73
CA PHE A 20 -10.48 -43.40 6.01
C PHE A 20 -9.44 -42.94 7.07
N GLY A 21 -9.40 -41.64 7.36
CA GLY A 21 -8.54 -41.11 8.42
C GLY A 21 -8.95 -41.77 9.74
N ALA A 22 -7.98 -42.24 10.50
CA ALA A 22 -8.21 -42.56 11.90
C ALA A 22 -8.69 -41.28 12.61
N GLU A 23 -9.55 -41.40 13.62
CA GLU A 23 -10.14 -40.29 14.38
C GLU A 23 -9.09 -39.24 14.80
N GLU A 24 -7.87 -39.68 15.14
CA GLU A 24 -6.74 -38.84 15.48
C GLU A 24 -6.22 -38.00 14.31
N GLU A 25 -6.18 -38.50 13.07
CA GLU A 25 -5.72 -37.74 11.89
C GLU A 25 -6.68 -36.60 11.55
N VAL A 26 -8.00 -36.84 11.67
CA VAL A 26 -9.02 -35.81 11.43
C VAL A 26 -8.95 -34.70 12.46
N LYS A 27 -8.71 -35.07 13.72
CA LYS A 27 -8.53 -34.16 14.82
C LYS A 27 -7.26 -33.30 14.60
N GLU A 28 -6.15 -33.93 14.22
CA GLU A 28 -4.89 -33.23 13.97
C GLU A 28 -4.98 -32.29 12.74
N ASP A 29 -5.71 -32.67 11.70
CA ASP A 29 -5.99 -31.80 10.55
C ASP A 29 -6.79 -30.55 10.94
N CYS A 30 -7.79 -30.71 11.82
CA CYS A 30 -8.55 -29.60 12.35
C CYS A 30 -7.67 -28.63 13.16
N LEU A 31 -6.87 -29.17 14.06
CA LEU A 31 -5.94 -28.39 14.90
C LEU A 31 -4.86 -27.69 14.06
N ARG A 32 -4.36 -28.37 13.02
CA ARG A 32 -3.42 -27.77 12.08
C ARG A 32 -4.02 -26.57 11.35
N LYS A 33 -5.29 -26.66 10.95
CA LYS A 33 -5.98 -25.55 10.30
C LYS A 33 -6.21 -24.37 11.24
N ILE A 34 -6.60 -24.61 12.47
CA ILE A 34 -6.70 -23.56 13.50
C ILE A 34 -5.36 -22.86 13.68
N ARG A 35 -4.25 -23.61 13.71
CA ARG A 35 -2.89 -23.02 13.77
C ARG A 35 -2.59 -22.16 12.55
N GLN A 36 -2.87 -22.65 11.34
CA GLN A 36 -2.64 -21.89 10.11
C GLN A 36 -3.47 -20.61 10.07
N ASP A 37 -4.72 -20.66 10.51
CA ASP A 37 -5.59 -19.49 10.55
C ASP A 37 -5.07 -18.44 11.56
N ILE A 38 -4.52 -18.88 12.70
CA ILE A 38 -3.84 -18.00 13.66
C ILE A 38 -2.57 -17.40 13.05
N GLU A 39 -1.71 -18.20 12.43
CA GLU A 39 -0.45 -17.76 11.82
C GLU A 39 -0.66 -16.80 10.65
N GLN A 40 -1.76 -16.94 9.91
CA GLN A 40 -2.13 -16.06 8.80
C GLN A 40 -2.88 -14.79 9.25
N SER A 41 -3.41 -14.78 10.47
CA SER A 41 -4.06 -13.60 11.02
C SER A 41 -3.02 -12.56 11.46
N HIS A 42 -3.32 -11.27 11.23
CA HIS A 42 -2.56 -10.21 11.86
C HIS A 42 -2.77 -10.27 13.38
N TYR A 43 -1.68 -10.18 14.14
CA TYR A 43 -1.79 -10.07 15.59
C TYR A 43 -2.65 -8.88 15.97
N SER A 44 -3.69 -9.13 16.75
CA SER A 44 -4.44 -8.10 17.45
C SER A 44 -4.77 -8.60 18.85
N LYS A 45 -4.95 -7.67 19.78
CA LYS A 45 -5.33 -8.03 21.14
C LYS A 45 -6.67 -8.76 21.19
N GLU A 46 -7.58 -8.39 20.31
CA GLU A 46 -8.90 -9.02 20.19
C GLU A 46 -8.80 -10.49 19.77
N VAL A 47 -7.87 -10.83 18.86
CA VAL A 47 -7.59 -12.22 18.45
C VAL A 47 -7.00 -13.01 19.62
N GLU A 48 -6.05 -12.43 20.35
CA GLU A 48 -5.42 -13.04 21.52
C GLU A 48 -6.46 -13.30 22.62
N ASP A 49 -7.20 -12.28 23.01
CA ASP A 49 -8.25 -12.38 24.05
C ASP A 49 -9.35 -13.39 23.64
N GLY A 50 -9.75 -13.39 22.36
CA GLY A 50 -10.72 -14.33 21.81
C GLY A 50 -10.26 -15.78 21.86
N MET A 51 -8.99 -16.05 21.55
CA MET A 51 -8.42 -17.41 21.62
C MET A 51 -8.32 -17.91 23.06
N PHE A 52 -7.90 -17.07 24.00
CA PHE A 52 -7.87 -17.44 25.42
C PHE A 52 -9.28 -17.66 25.98
N GLN A 53 -10.26 -16.84 25.57
CA GLN A 53 -11.67 -17.02 25.96
C GLN A 53 -12.22 -18.35 25.42
N MET A 54 -11.90 -18.71 24.17
CA MET A 54 -12.30 -19.99 23.58
C MET A 54 -11.75 -21.18 24.38
N VAL A 55 -10.48 -21.11 24.79
CA VAL A 55 -9.87 -22.14 25.66
C VAL A 55 -10.59 -22.19 27.00
N GLN A 56 -10.88 -21.03 27.61
CA GLN A 56 -11.59 -20.99 28.90
C GLN A 56 -13.01 -21.56 28.79
N ASP A 57 -13.73 -21.26 27.71
CA ASP A 57 -15.08 -21.77 27.48
C ASP A 57 -15.10 -23.29 27.24
N LEU A 58 -14.03 -23.85 26.61
CA LEU A 58 -13.85 -25.31 26.51
C LEU A 58 -13.57 -25.95 27.89
N VAL A 59 -12.74 -25.30 28.72
CA VAL A 59 -12.47 -25.76 30.10
C VAL A 59 -13.72 -25.73 30.96
N ASP A 60 -14.48 -24.65 30.86
CA ASP A 60 -15.70 -24.44 31.62
C ASP A 60 -16.89 -25.29 31.11
N GLY A 61 -16.73 -26.02 30.00
CA GLY A 61 -17.79 -26.80 29.37
C GLY A 61 -18.92 -25.96 28.73
N LYS A 62 -18.65 -24.65 28.51
CA LYS A 62 -19.58 -23.76 27.81
C LYS A 62 -19.52 -23.92 26.29
N LEU A 63 -18.39 -24.41 25.79
CA LEU A 63 -18.11 -24.70 24.39
C LEU A 63 -17.71 -26.17 24.25
N GLU A 64 -18.33 -26.87 23.32
CA GLU A 64 -17.91 -28.19 22.90
C GLU A 64 -17.61 -28.17 21.40
N MET A 65 -16.56 -28.83 20.97
CA MET A 65 -16.13 -28.89 19.57
C MET A 65 -15.87 -30.33 19.14
N ARG A 66 -16.33 -30.70 17.94
CA ARG A 66 -16.03 -32.00 17.32
C ARG A 66 -15.64 -31.83 15.86
N ALA A 67 -14.65 -32.59 15.42
CA ALA A 67 -14.30 -32.72 14.01
C ALA A 67 -15.03 -33.92 13.41
N HIS A 68 -15.71 -33.75 12.25
CA HIS A 68 -16.48 -34.85 11.64
C HIS A 68 -15.56 -35.75 10.79
N PRO A 69 -15.49 -37.06 11.07
CA PRO A 69 -14.46 -37.93 10.49
C PRO A 69 -14.70 -38.29 9.02
N SER A 70 -15.97 -38.38 8.56
CA SER A 70 -16.28 -38.93 7.27
C SER A 70 -17.05 -38.03 6.31
N LYS A 71 -17.64 -36.93 6.79
CA LYS A 71 -18.44 -36.02 5.96
C LYS A 71 -17.78 -34.67 5.80
N LYS A 72 -17.78 -34.20 4.57
CA LYS A 72 -17.43 -32.85 4.23
C LYS A 72 -18.60 -31.92 4.55
N ILE A 73 -18.61 -31.33 5.74
CA ILE A 73 -19.68 -30.46 6.16
C ILE A 73 -19.43 -29.05 5.63
N HIS A 74 -20.22 -28.61 4.65
CA HIS A 74 -20.22 -27.25 4.11
C HIS A 74 -21.44 -26.45 4.57
N ALA A 75 -22.35 -27.06 5.31
CA ALA A 75 -23.54 -26.40 5.83
C ALA A 75 -23.16 -25.32 6.86
N LYS A 76 -23.80 -24.16 6.75
CA LYS A 76 -23.74 -23.06 7.72
C LYS A 76 -25.11 -22.98 8.36
N ILE A 77 -25.25 -23.64 9.50
CA ILE A 77 -26.51 -23.71 10.25
C ILE A 77 -26.24 -23.32 11.71
N TYR A 78 -26.99 -22.37 12.19
CA TYR A 78 -26.99 -21.94 13.60
C TYR A 78 -28.35 -22.28 14.17
N VAL A 79 -28.39 -23.11 15.20
CA VAL A 79 -29.61 -23.51 15.88
C VAL A 79 -29.58 -23.01 17.30
N LEU A 80 -30.48 -22.10 17.63
CA LEU A 80 -30.61 -21.50 18.96
C LEU A 80 -31.96 -21.93 19.55
N TYR A 81 -31.93 -22.62 20.67
CA TYR A 81 -33.11 -23.08 21.35
C TYR A 81 -32.91 -23.07 22.86
N PRO A 82 -33.99 -22.84 23.64
CA PRO A 82 -33.93 -22.94 25.10
C PRO A 82 -33.96 -24.41 25.56
N ASP A 83 -33.60 -24.64 26.82
CA ASP A 83 -33.60 -25.99 27.41
C ASP A 83 -34.99 -26.67 27.36
N ASP A 84 -36.05 -25.87 27.46
CA ASP A 84 -37.46 -26.30 27.43
C ASP A 84 -38.07 -26.21 26.03
N PHE A 85 -37.25 -26.39 24.95
CA PHE A 85 -37.69 -26.31 23.55
C PHE A 85 -38.86 -27.28 23.25
N ASN A 86 -39.98 -26.72 22.85
CA ASN A 86 -41.20 -27.43 22.52
C ASN A 86 -42.08 -26.61 21.55
N GLN A 87 -43.26 -27.09 21.19
CA GLN A 87 -44.18 -26.39 20.29
C GLN A 87 -44.61 -24.97 20.75
N TYR A 88 -44.52 -24.71 22.02
CA TYR A 88 -44.91 -23.42 22.65
C TYR A 88 -43.70 -22.53 22.94
N THR A 89 -42.52 -23.15 23.17
CA THR A 89 -41.24 -22.44 23.44
C THR A 89 -40.35 -22.63 22.24
N GLN A 90 -40.44 -21.70 21.31
CA GLN A 90 -39.79 -21.83 19.99
C GLN A 90 -38.31 -21.46 20.04
N GLY A 91 -37.51 -22.12 19.18
CA GLY A 91 -36.17 -21.76 18.87
C GLY A 91 -36.06 -20.98 17.55
N VAL A 92 -34.83 -20.81 17.09
CA VAL A 92 -34.51 -20.17 15.82
C VAL A 92 -33.41 -20.98 15.14
N ALA A 93 -33.60 -21.28 13.86
CA ALA A 93 -32.51 -21.76 13.02
C ALA A 93 -32.19 -20.73 11.96
N ILE A 94 -30.88 -20.47 11.75
CA ILE A 94 -30.38 -19.57 10.72
C ILE A 94 -29.50 -20.39 9.81
N THR A 95 -29.78 -20.34 8.52
CA THR A 95 -28.97 -21.02 7.50
C THR A 95 -28.75 -20.10 6.31
N GLY A 96 -27.61 -20.28 5.63
CA GLY A 96 -27.27 -19.45 4.46
C GLY A 96 -25.82 -19.54 4.06
N SER A 97 -25.29 -18.45 3.50
CA SER A 97 -23.90 -18.35 3.05
C SER A 97 -22.92 -17.96 4.15
N SER A 98 -23.42 -17.35 5.24
CA SER A 98 -22.56 -16.76 6.29
C SER A 98 -21.81 -17.81 7.11
N ASN A 99 -20.50 -17.71 7.13
CA ASN A 99 -19.65 -18.41 8.08
C ASN A 99 -19.65 -17.70 9.45
N LEU A 100 -19.24 -18.41 10.50
CA LEU A 100 -18.95 -17.79 11.81
C LEU A 100 -17.62 -17.02 11.72
N SER A 101 -17.64 -15.89 11.06
CA SER A 101 -16.49 -15.01 10.81
C SER A 101 -16.94 -13.56 10.89
N GLY A 102 -15.99 -12.64 11.01
CA GLY A 102 -16.28 -11.19 11.03
C GLY A 102 -17.10 -10.73 9.83
N ASN A 103 -16.79 -11.24 8.64
CA ASN A 103 -17.54 -10.96 7.41
C ASN A 103 -18.97 -11.56 7.46
N GLY A 104 -19.09 -12.81 7.85
CA GLY A 104 -20.39 -13.49 7.93
C GLY A 104 -21.33 -12.93 9.00
N LEU A 105 -20.75 -12.35 10.07
CA LEU A 105 -21.50 -11.67 11.15
C LEU A 105 -21.71 -10.18 10.86
N GLY A 106 -21.15 -9.64 9.77
CA GLY A 106 -21.26 -8.24 9.40
C GLY A 106 -20.50 -7.27 10.31
N ILE A 107 -19.49 -7.76 11.03
CA ILE A 107 -18.69 -6.98 11.99
C ILE A 107 -17.46 -6.38 11.32
N SER A 108 -16.94 -7.00 10.23
CA SER A 108 -15.77 -6.48 9.51
C SER A 108 -16.13 -5.31 8.59
N GLU A 109 -15.13 -4.45 8.33
CA GLU A 109 -15.26 -3.29 7.44
C GLU A 109 -15.48 -3.71 5.98
N ASP A 110 -14.90 -4.82 5.55
CA ASP A 110 -15.09 -5.42 4.22
C ASP A 110 -16.36 -6.28 4.23
N ARG A 111 -17.48 -5.67 3.94
CA ARG A 111 -18.78 -6.36 3.91
C ARG A 111 -18.92 -7.17 2.63
N GLN A 112 -18.95 -8.50 2.77
CA GLN A 112 -19.44 -9.38 1.71
C GLN A 112 -20.97 -9.46 1.76
N TYR A 113 -21.59 -9.61 0.59
CA TYR A 113 -23.03 -9.88 0.53
C TYR A 113 -23.30 -11.30 1.01
N GLU A 114 -24.04 -11.40 2.12
CA GLU A 114 -24.42 -12.67 2.70
C GLU A 114 -25.95 -12.84 2.66
N PHE A 115 -26.39 -14.00 2.22
CA PHE A 115 -27.81 -14.33 2.20
C PHE A 115 -28.10 -15.38 3.24
N ASN A 116 -28.88 -15.02 4.26
CA ASN A 116 -29.29 -15.91 5.33
C ASN A 116 -30.80 -15.96 5.46
N VAL A 117 -31.32 -17.13 5.76
CA VAL A 117 -32.74 -17.37 6.05
C VAL A 117 -32.88 -17.68 7.51
N LYS A 118 -33.80 -16.99 8.17
CA LYS A 118 -34.20 -17.22 9.56
C LYS A 118 -35.47 -18.07 9.57
N LEU A 119 -35.40 -19.24 10.19
CA LEU A 119 -36.48 -20.17 10.38
C LEU A 119 -36.89 -20.14 11.86
N ASN A 120 -38.19 -20.00 12.15
CA ASN A 120 -38.72 -19.90 13.52
C ASN A 120 -39.91 -20.80 13.77
N ARG A 121 -40.30 -21.63 12.79
CA ARG A 121 -41.35 -22.61 13.00
C ARG A 121 -40.77 -23.81 13.76
N TYR A 122 -41.52 -24.33 14.68
CA TYR A 122 -41.10 -25.45 15.52
C TYR A 122 -40.55 -26.64 14.69
N ASP A 123 -41.26 -27.04 13.65
CA ASP A 123 -40.87 -28.19 12.83
C ASP A 123 -39.54 -27.95 12.09
N ASP A 124 -39.31 -26.73 11.60
CA ASP A 124 -38.08 -26.37 10.87
C ASP A 124 -36.89 -26.35 11.82
N VAL A 125 -37.06 -25.75 13.01
CA VAL A 125 -36.02 -25.69 14.04
C VAL A 125 -35.71 -27.07 14.61
N LYS A 126 -36.75 -27.89 14.83
CA LYS A 126 -36.61 -29.26 15.27
C LYS A 126 -35.86 -30.11 14.25
N PHE A 127 -36.20 -29.99 12.97
CA PHE A 127 -35.47 -30.67 11.90
C PHE A 127 -33.98 -30.29 11.91
N ALA A 128 -33.66 -29.01 11.95
CA ALA A 128 -32.27 -28.52 12.00
C ALA A 128 -31.52 -29.03 13.24
N LYS A 129 -32.21 -29.10 14.40
CA LYS A 129 -31.67 -29.65 15.63
C LYS A 129 -31.39 -31.14 15.51
N ASP A 130 -32.36 -31.90 15.05
CA ASP A 130 -32.25 -33.36 14.91
C ASP A 130 -31.10 -33.75 13.91
N GLU A 131 -30.94 -33.01 12.81
CA GLU A 131 -29.82 -33.18 11.86
C GLU A 131 -28.47 -32.82 12.50
N PHE A 132 -28.41 -31.77 13.27
CA PHE A 132 -27.20 -31.39 14.02
C PHE A 132 -26.83 -32.50 15.04
N GLU A 133 -27.77 -32.98 15.82
CA GLU A 133 -27.56 -34.03 16.79
C GLU A 133 -27.09 -35.36 16.15
N LEU A 134 -27.60 -35.69 14.95
CA LEU A 134 -27.12 -36.81 14.19
C LEU A 134 -25.64 -36.66 13.80
N LEU A 135 -25.28 -35.53 13.22
CA LEU A 135 -23.90 -35.23 12.84
C LEU A 135 -22.97 -35.18 14.08
N TRP A 136 -23.48 -34.65 15.17
CA TRP A 136 -22.76 -34.56 16.45
C TRP A 136 -22.45 -35.94 17.02
N LYS A 137 -23.41 -36.87 16.92
CA LYS A 137 -23.23 -38.25 17.34
C LYS A 137 -22.28 -39.01 16.41
N GLU A 138 -22.35 -38.79 15.11
CA GLU A 138 -21.42 -39.39 14.13
C GLU A 138 -19.98 -38.95 14.33
N ALA A 139 -19.77 -37.81 14.98
CA ALA A 139 -18.45 -37.26 15.33
C ALA A 139 -18.00 -37.62 16.79
N GLU A 140 -18.60 -38.62 17.39
CA GLU A 140 -18.18 -39.14 18.69
C GLU A 140 -16.81 -39.80 18.55
N GLY A 141 -15.88 -39.48 19.48
CA GLY A 141 -14.45 -39.85 19.42
C GLY A 141 -13.53 -38.81 18.75
N CYS A 142 -14.10 -37.80 18.09
CA CYS A 142 -13.34 -36.71 17.47
C CYS A 142 -13.50 -35.37 18.21
N GLU A 143 -13.62 -35.44 19.56
CA GLU A 143 -13.70 -34.28 20.44
C GLU A 143 -12.39 -33.49 20.42
N ILE A 144 -12.50 -32.17 20.29
CA ILE A 144 -11.39 -31.24 20.42
C ILE A 144 -11.43 -30.67 21.83
N THR A 145 -10.41 -31.00 22.62
CA THR A 145 -10.31 -30.61 24.02
C THR A 145 -9.59 -29.26 24.19
N ALA A 146 -9.75 -28.65 25.37
CA ALA A 146 -9.02 -27.45 25.72
C ALA A 146 -7.50 -27.66 25.66
N ASP A 147 -7.00 -28.85 26.04
CA ASP A 147 -5.55 -29.14 25.99
C ASP A 147 -5.05 -29.26 24.55
N ASP A 148 -5.84 -29.78 23.62
CA ASP A 148 -5.51 -29.82 22.18
C ASP A 148 -5.35 -28.40 21.62
N ILE A 149 -6.28 -27.51 21.98
CA ILE A 149 -6.21 -26.10 21.56
C ILE A 149 -5.03 -25.39 22.22
N LYS A 150 -4.77 -25.59 23.51
CA LYS A 150 -3.59 -25.03 24.20
C LYS A 150 -2.28 -25.45 23.52
N ILE A 151 -2.10 -26.76 23.25
CA ILE A 151 -0.92 -27.27 22.54
C ILE A 151 -0.80 -26.63 21.14
N SER A 152 -1.92 -26.36 20.49
CA SER A 152 -1.94 -25.70 19.20
C SER A 152 -1.58 -24.22 19.29
N ILE A 153 -2.07 -23.49 20.30
CA ILE A 153 -1.73 -22.09 20.58
C ILE A 153 -0.25 -21.96 20.98
N ASP A 154 0.28 -22.84 21.80
CA ASP A 154 1.68 -22.85 22.24
C ASP A 154 2.69 -22.99 21.09
N ARG A 155 2.23 -23.47 19.93
CA ARG A 155 3.03 -23.55 18.70
C ARG A 155 2.88 -22.33 17.77
N THR A 156 2.13 -21.32 18.20
CA THR A 156 1.91 -20.07 17.48
C THR A 156 2.51 -18.89 18.24
N TYR A 157 2.40 -17.68 17.67
CA TYR A 157 2.81 -16.43 18.34
C TYR A 157 1.95 -16.07 19.56
N LEU A 158 0.84 -16.77 19.81
CA LEU A 158 -0.06 -16.55 20.97
C LEU A 158 0.37 -17.34 22.23
N LYS A 159 1.54 -17.95 22.24
CA LYS A 159 2.07 -18.69 23.38
C LYS A 159 2.05 -17.83 24.65
N GLY A 160 1.44 -18.35 25.73
CA GLY A 160 1.22 -17.62 26.98
C GLY A 160 2.48 -17.26 27.78
N ASP A 161 3.49 -18.16 27.77
CA ASP A 161 4.77 -17.95 28.46
C ASP A 161 5.81 -17.43 27.46
N VAL A 162 5.87 -16.12 27.28
CA VAL A 162 6.84 -15.47 26.39
C VAL A 162 8.09 -15.11 27.19
N SER A 163 9.24 -15.68 26.83
CA SER A 163 10.51 -15.28 27.40
C SER A 163 10.85 -13.81 27.07
N PRO A 164 11.67 -13.11 27.85
CA PRO A 164 12.13 -11.76 27.52
C PRO A 164 12.76 -11.66 26.13
N TYR A 165 13.42 -12.72 25.66
CA TYR A 165 14.00 -12.79 24.31
C TYR A 165 12.91 -12.89 23.23
N GLU A 166 11.92 -13.75 23.42
CA GLU A 166 10.79 -13.88 22.50
C GLU A 166 9.97 -12.58 22.43
N LEU A 167 9.75 -11.93 23.58
CA LEU A 167 9.13 -10.60 23.62
C LEU A 167 9.95 -9.58 22.86
N TYR A 168 11.27 -9.58 23.01
CA TYR A 168 12.16 -8.71 22.23
C TYR A 168 12.07 -8.98 20.73
N ILE A 169 12.07 -10.26 20.32
CA ILE A 169 11.90 -10.65 18.92
C ILE A 169 10.51 -10.23 18.40
N LYS A 170 9.45 -10.45 19.19
CA LYS A 170 8.09 -10.01 18.85
C LYS A 170 8.01 -8.48 18.63
N MET A 171 8.64 -7.71 19.52
CA MET A 171 8.76 -6.25 19.36
C MET A 171 9.56 -5.86 18.12
N LEU A 172 10.63 -6.56 17.80
CA LEU A 172 11.39 -6.33 16.58
C LEU A 172 10.58 -6.68 15.34
N MET A 173 9.85 -7.79 15.36
CA MET A 173 8.97 -8.20 14.26
C MET A 173 7.87 -7.15 14.04
N GLU A 174 7.25 -6.65 15.09
CA GLU A 174 6.22 -5.59 14.99
C GLU A 174 6.84 -4.27 14.50
N TYR A 175 7.99 -3.88 15.03
CA TYR A 175 8.68 -2.66 14.63
C TYR A 175 9.19 -2.70 13.18
N PHE A 176 9.61 -3.89 12.72
CA PHE A 176 10.11 -4.13 11.38
C PHE A 176 9.12 -4.90 10.51
N SER A 177 7.84 -4.99 10.88
CA SER A 177 6.82 -5.81 10.21
C SER A 177 6.82 -5.61 8.68
N ASP A 178 6.88 -4.34 8.26
CA ASP A 178 6.92 -3.97 6.85
C ASP A 178 8.20 -4.47 6.12
N ARG A 179 9.27 -4.79 6.87
CA ARG A 179 10.55 -5.28 6.33
C ARG A 179 10.71 -6.79 6.46
N VAL A 180 10.16 -7.39 7.53
CA VAL A 180 10.27 -8.84 7.79
C VAL A 180 9.30 -9.64 6.94
N MET A 181 8.08 -9.13 6.71
CA MET A 181 7.13 -9.74 5.76
C MET A 181 7.63 -9.68 4.30
N ALA A 182 8.67 -8.89 4.05
CA ALA A 182 9.29 -8.79 2.74
C ALA A 182 10.23 -9.97 2.37
N THR A 183 10.52 -10.87 3.29
CA THR A 183 11.43 -12.01 3.08
C THR A 183 10.74 -13.29 2.62
N ASP A 184 9.57 -13.18 1.99
CA ASP A 184 8.97 -14.32 1.34
C ASP A 184 9.86 -14.73 0.16
N ASP A 185 10.64 -15.81 0.34
CA ASP A 185 11.55 -16.39 -0.66
C ASP A 185 10.79 -16.91 -1.92
N ASN A 186 9.46 -16.90 -1.88
CA ASN A 186 8.58 -17.17 -3.02
C ASN A 186 8.38 -15.93 -3.90
N ASN A 187 9.44 -15.19 -4.20
CA ASN A 187 9.36 -14.08 -5.12
C ASN A 187 9.31 -14.61 -6.57
N PRO A 188 8.14 -14.60 -7.24
CA PRO A 188 7.92 -15.26 -8.52
C PRO A 188 8.52 -14.50 -9.70
N PHE A 189 9.53 -13.65 -9.45
CA PHE A 189 10.11 -12.85 -10.52
C PHE A 189 11.32 -13.54 -11.11
N ASP A 190 11.09 -14.30 -12.18
CA ASP A 190 12.14 -14.50 -13.18
C ASP A 190 12.44 -13.15 -13.82
N MET A 191 13.67 -12.66 -13.59
CA MET A 191 14.12 -11.42 -14.22
C MET A 191 14.24 -11.63 -15.73
N PRO A 192 13.78 -10.70 -16.56
CA PRO A 192 13.95 -10.79 -18.00
C PRO A 192 15.42 -10.87 -18.39
N GLU A 193 15.71 -11.41 -19.59
CA GLU A 193 17.05 -11.47 -20.12
C GLU A 193 17.69 -10.07 -20.16
N GLY A 194 18.92 -9.95 -19.70
CA GLY A 194 19.65 -8.68 -19.61
C GLY A 194 19.47 -7.93 -18.27
N TYR A 195 18.56 -8.36 -17.41
CA TYR A 195 18.36 -7.77 -16.08
C TYR A 195 18.97 -8.64 -14.99
N LYS A 196 19.71 -8.01 -14.07
CA LYS A 196 20.26 -8.68 -12.90
C LYS A 196 19.32 -8.52 -11.71
N LYS A 197 19.21 -9.57 -10.90
CA LYS A 197 18.48 -9.54 -9.64
C LYS A 197 19.42 -8.99 -8.56
N TYR A 198 19.12 -7.78 -8.07
CA TYR A 198 19.84 -7.14 -6.97
C TYR A 198 19.02 -7.21 -5.69
N ASP A 199 19.64 -7.63 -4.58
CA ASP A 199 18.97 -7.76 -3.29
C ASP A 199 18.34 -6.43 -2.82
N TYR A 200 19.04 -5.31 -2.97
CA TYR A 200 18.52 -4.00 -2.60
C TYR A 200 17.28 -3.59 -3.42
N GLN A 201 17.17 -4.02 -4.69
CA GLN A 201 15.99 -3.77 -5.51
C GLN A 201 14.82 -4.64 -5.06
N MET A 202 15.06 -5.89 -4.72
CA MET A 202 14.04 -6.80 -4.24
C MET A 202 13.45 -6.31 -2.91
N ASP A 203 14.30 -5.85 -1.99
CA ASP A 203 13.85 -5.24 -0.74
C ASP A 203 13.05 -3.95 -0.99
N ALA A 204 13.45 -3.14 -2.01
CA ALA A 204 12.68 -1.97 -2.44
C ALA A 204 11.29 -2.35 -2.97
N VAL A 205 11.21 -3.42 -3.76
CA VAL A 205 9.95 -3.93 -4.33
C VAL A 205 9.00 -4.37 -3.22
N ASN A 206 9.50 -5.15 -2.28
CA ASN A 206 8.68 -5.66 -1.19
C ASN A 206 8.19 -4.52 -0.27
N GLU A 207 9.11 -3.65 0.20
CA GLU A 207 8.76 -2.50 1.02
C GLU A 207 7.78 -1.56 0.31
N GLY A 208 8.04 -1.26 -0.97
CA GLY A 208 7.18 -0.38 -1.77
C GLY A 208 5.79 -0.98 -2.00
N TYR A 209 5.71 -2.28 -2.24
CA TYR A 209 4.44 -2.96 -2.41
C TYR A 209 3.59 -2.92 -1.12
N GLN A 210 4.18 -3.18 0.04
CA GLN A 210 3.48 -3.09 1.32
C GLN A 210 2.98 -1.67 1.59
N LYS A 211 3.83 -0.64 1.36
CA LYS A 211 3.40 0.75 1.51
C LYS A 211 2.29 1.14 0.54
N LEU A 212 2.32 0.64 -0.69
CA LEU A 212 1.28 0.84 -1.70
C LEU A 212 -0.07 0.31 -1.21
N LEU A 213 -0.09 -0.88 -0.61
CA LEU A 213 -1.31 -1.47 -0.08
C LEU A 213 -1.81 -0.73 1.17
N ARG A 214 -0.92 -0.42 2.12
CA ARG A 214 -1.26 0.18 3.42
C ARG A 214 -1.73 1.63 3.30
N TYR A 215 -1.08 2.42 2.45
CA TYR A 215 -1.29 3.88 2.39
C TYR A 215 -1.96 4.35 1.09
N ASP A 216 -2.46 3.47 0.24
CA ASP A 216 -2.99 3.76 -1.10
C ASP A 216 -1.97 4.42 -2.06
N GLY A 217 -0.74 4.61 -1.60
CA GLY A 217 0.35 5.18 -2.38
C GLY A 217 1.60 5.41 -1.57
N PHE A 218 2.72 5.66 -2.26
CA PHE A 218 4.02 5.91 -1.63
C PHE A 218 4.99 6.62 -2.59
N PHE A 219 6.12 7.08 -2.07
CA PHE A 219 7.21 7.67 -2.83
C PHE A 219 8.34 6.66 -3.04
N LEU A 220 8.67 6.37 -4.30
CA LEU A 220 9.90 5.68 -4.66
C LEU A 220 11.01 6.73 -4.89
N ALA A 221 11.87 6.90 -3.90
CA ALA A 221 12.83 8.01 -3.83
C ALA A 221 14.30 7.56 -3.79
N ASP A 222 14.62 6.40 -4.33
CA ASP A 222 15.98 5.92 -4.47
C ASP A 222 16.84 6.91 -5.27
N VAL A 223 18.12 7.02 -4.92
CA VAL A 223 19.06 7.91 -5.61
C VAL A 223 19.16 7.55 -7.09
N VAL A 224 19.44 8.55 -7.92
CA VAL A 224 19.61 8.38 -9.37
C VAL A 224 20.65 7.30 -9.67
N GLY A 225 20.31 6.40 -10.61
CA GLY A 225 21.17 5.29 -11.03
C GLY A 225 20.93 3.97 -10.28
N LEU A 226 20.04 3.91 -9.30
CA LEU A 226 19.70 2.67 -8.58
C LEU A 226 18.57 1.86 -9.22
N GLY A 227 18.09 2.25 -10.40
CA GLY A 227 17.12 1.49 -11.18
C GLY A 227 15.67 1.69 -10.76
N LYS A 228 15.25 2.92 -10.39
CA LYS A 228 13.85 3.24 -10.02
C LYS A 228 12.81 2.73 -11.01
N THR A 229 13.06 2.86 -12.31
CA THR A 229 12.15 2.37 -13.36
C THR A 229 11.96 0.85 -13.26
N VAL A 230 13.04 0.09 -13.04
CA VAL A 230 12.99 -1.37 -12.89
C VAL A 230 12.24 -1.75 -11.61
N ILE A 231 12.55 -1.09 -10.49
CA ILE A 231 11.86 -1.32 -9.20
C ILE A 231 10.36 -1.04 -9.33
N ALA A 232 9.99 0.10 -9.91
CA ALA A 232 8.60 0.47 -10.16
C ALA A 232 7.88 -0.54 -11.07
N THR A 233 8.56 -1.02 -12.13
CA THR A 233 8.03 -2.05 -13.02
C THR A 233 7.82 -3.37 -12.30
N MET A 234 8.76 -3.78 -11.43
CA MET A 234 8.60 -4.99 -10.62
C MET A 234 7.42 -4.88 -9.63
N ILE A 235 7.28 -3.75 -8.93
CA ILE A 235 6.12 -3.50 -8.05
C ILE A 235 4.83 -3.58 -8.84
N THR A 236 4.80 -2.97 -10.04
CA THR A 236 3.65 -3.02 -10.95
C THR A 236 3.32 -4.44 -11.38
N LYS A 237 4.33 -5.24 -11.75
CA LYS A 237 4.14 -6.64 -12.13
C LYS A 237 3.58 -7.47 -10.95
N LYS A 238 4.07 -7.24 -9.73
CA LYS A 238 3.55 -7.87 -8.52
C LYS A 238 2.09 -7.48 -8.30
N PHE A 239 1.76 -6.19 -8.39
CA PHE A 239 0.40 -5.69 -8.29
C PHE A 239 -0.54 -6.33 -9.32
N LEU A 240 -0.12 -6.45 -10.58
CA LEU A 240 -0.88 -7.14 -11.65
C LEU A 240 -1.15 -8.62 -11.34
N ILE A 241 -0.15 -9.32 -10.81
CA ILE A 241 -0.30 -10.75 -10.50
C ILE A 241 -1.31 -10.96 -9.37
N GLU A 242 -1.22 -10.16 -8.31
CA GLU A 242 -2.05 -10.31 -7.12
C GLU A 242 -3.49 -9.80 -7.32
N ASN A 243 -3.70 -8.77 -8.16
CA ASN A 243 -5.04 -8.23 -8.45
C ASN A 243 -5.74 -8.88 -9.66
N GLY A 244 -5.07 -9.82 -10.35
CA GLY A 244 -5.59 -10.47 -11.56
C GLY A 244 -5.31 -9.66 -12.83
N ARG A 245 -4.44 -10.19 -13.68
CA ARG A 245 -3.88 -9.51 -14.86
C ARG A 245 -4.93 -8.95 -15.81
N ASP A 246 -5.98 -9.72 -16.09
CA ASP A 246 -6.96 -9.36 -17.14
C ASP A 246 -7.94 -8.24 -16.72
N LYS A 247 -7.97 -7.90 -15.44
CA LYS A 247 -8.87 -6.87 -14.88
C LYS A 247 -8.16 -5.59 -14.48
N THR A 248 -6.83 -5.62 -14.37
CA THR A 248 -6.03 -4.53 -13.82
C THR A 248 -5.48 -3.64 -14.94
N LYS A 249 -5.76 -2.34 -14.85
CA LYS A 249 -5.30 -1.31 -15.79
C LYS A 249 -4.36 -0.31 -15.10
N ILE A 250 -3.30 0.04 -15.77
CA ILE A 250 -2.21 0.87 -15.22
C ILE A 250 -2.04 2.12 -16.04
N LEU A 251 -1.87 3.25 -15.38
CA LEU A 251 -1.47 4.50 -16.00
C LEU A 251 -0.02 4.85 -15.63
N VAL A 252 0.80 5.12 -16.63
CA VAL A 252 2.17 5.60 -16.44
C VAL A 252 2.28 7.03 -16.96
N VAL A 253 2.50 7.97 -16.05
CA VAL A 253 2.70 9.40 -16.34
C VAL A 253 4.19 9.68 -16.28
N TYR A 254 4.76 10.21 -17.36
CA TYR A 254 6.20 10.37 -17.50
C TYR A 254 6.61 11.68 -18.20
N PRO A 255 7.83 12.19 -17.98
CA PRO A 255 8.41 13.24 -18.81
C PRO A 255 8.72 12.71 -20.22
N PRO A 256 8.49 13.47 -21.29
CA PRO A 256 8.72 13.00 -22.68
C PRO A 256 10.09 12.38 -22.94
N ALA A 257 11.14 12.84 -22.26
CA ALA A 257 12.50 12.37 -22.44
C ALA A 257 12.72 10.90 -22.07
N VAL A 258 11.87 10.30 -21.20
CA VAL A 258 12.02 8.93 -20.70
C VAL A 258 10.97 7.95 -21.22
N GLU A 259 10.17 8.37 -22.19
CA GLU A 259 9.10 7.56 -22.79
C GLU A 259 9.59 6.19 -23.28
N GLN A 260 10.64 6.20 -24.10
CA GLN A 260 11.17 4.96 -24.67
C GLN A 260 11.67 4.00 -23.60
N ASN A 261 12.31 4.52 -22.55
CA ASN A 261 12.80 3.70 -21.44
C ASN A 261 11.64 3.02 -20.69
N TRP A 262 10.56 3.74 -20.38
CA TRP A 262 9.39 3.17 -19.73
C TRP A 262 8.72 2.09 -20.58
N LYS A 263 8.47 2.37 -21.85
CA LYS A 263 7.84 1.42 -22.77
C LYS A 263 8.70 0.16 -22.98
N ALA A 264 10.01 0.32 -23.15
CA ALA A 264 10.94 -0.81 -23.29
C ALA A 264 10.98 -1.67 -22.03
N THR A 265 11.13 -1.06 -20.84
CA THR A 265 11.16 -1.80 -19.58
C THR A 265 9.87 -2.57 -19.35
N PHE A 266 8.70 -1.96 -19.57
CA PHE A 266 7.40 -2.64 -19.43
C PHE A 266 7.25 -3.81 -20.41
N LYS A 267 7.74 -3.66 -21.64
CA LYS A 267 7.74 -4.71 -22.65
C LYS A 267 8.66 -5.85 -22.25
N ASP A 268 9.88 -5.56 -21.77
CA ASP A 268 10.84 -6.58 -21.32
C ASP A 268 10.25 -7.41 -20.16
N PHE A 269 9.51 -6.76 -19.26
CA PHE A 269 8.81 -7.44 -18.16
C PHE A 269 7.46 -8.08 -18.56
N GLY A 270 7.03 -7.93 -19.83
CA GLY A 270 5.79 -8.53 -20.38
C GLY A 270 4.50 -7.95 -19.80
N ILE A 271 4.50 -6.68 -19.41
CA ILE A 271 3.33 -6.01 -18.80
C ILE A 271 2.86 -4.76 -19.58
N ASP A 272 3.44 -4.48 -20.73
CA ASP A 272 3.13 -3.31 -21.55
C ASP A 272 1.66 -3.25 -22.00
N LYS A 273 1.03 -4.39 -22.27
CA LYS A 273 -0.38 -4.47 -22.69
C LYS A 273 -1.39 -4.08 -21.60
N TYR A 274 -0.96 -4.00 -20.35
CA TYR A 274 -1.81 -3.61 -19.21
C TYR A 274 -1.66 -2.14 -18.83
N ALA A 275 -0.87 -1.37 -19.61
CA ALA A 275 -0.54 0.01 -19.28
C ALA A 275 -0.86 0.98 -20.40
N ASN A 276 -1.46 2.12 -20.05
CA ASN A 276 -1.44 3.32 -20.87
C ASN A 276 -0.28 4.23 -20.45
N PHE A 277 0.36 4.83 -21.44
CA PHE A 277 1.50 5.71 -21.28
C PHE A 277 1.15 7.11 -21.70
N VAL A 278 1.24 8.10 -20.80
CA VAL A 278 0.90 9.50 -21.09
C VAL A 278 2.00 10.43 -20.60
N SER A 279 2.34 11.43 -21.41
CA SER A 279 3.27 12.45 -20.96
C SER A 279 2.62 13.39 -19.95
N ASN A 280 3.42 13.94 -19.03
CA ASN A 280 2.97 14.85 -17.99
C ASN A 280 2.27 16.13 -18.52
N GLY A 281 2.51 16.52 -19.76
CA GLY A 281 1.84 17.64 -20.45
C GLY A 281 0.58 17.24 -21.22
N SER A 282 0.15 15.97 -21.17
CA SER A 282 -0.97 15.47 -21.98
C SER A 282 -2.03 14.73 -21.14
N LEU A 283 -2.13 15.06 -19.84
CA LEU A 283 -3.08 14.42 -18.92
C LEU A 283 -4.55 14.65 -19.30
N SER A 284 -4.86 15.77 -19.96
CA SER A 284 -6.20 16.06 -20.49
C SER A 284 -6.73 14.97 -21.43
N LYS A 285 -5.83 14.23 -22.10
CA LYS A 285 -6.22 13.11 -22.98
C LYS A 285 -6.82 11.92 -22.22
N ILE A 286 -6.50 11.77 -20.94
CA ILE A 286 -7.06 10.73 -20.07
C ILE A 286 -8.43 11.13 -19.51
N LEU A 287 -8.69 12.43 -19.40
CA LEU A 287 -9.96 12.99 -18.94
C LEU A 287 -10.96 13.24 -20.10
N ASP A 288 -10.53 13.05 -21.34
CA ASP A 288 -11.34 13.17 -22.53
C ASP A 288 -12.01 11.82 -22.83
N GLU A 289 -13.28 11.70 -22.50
CA GLU A 289 -14.08 10.49 -22.70
C GLU A 289 -14.21 10.08 -24.17
N ASP A 290 -14.05 11.01 -25.11
CA ASP A 290 -14.09 10.77 -26.55
C ASP A 290 -12.75 10.27 -27.12
N ASN A 291 -11.71 10.19 -26.28
CA ASN A 291 -10.38 9.77 -26.70
C ASN A 291 -10.16 8.26 -26.58
N TYR A 292 -10.55 7.53 -27.59
CA TYR A 292 -10.45 6.05 -27.63
C TYR A 292 -9.02 5.49 -27.68
N ASN A 293 -7.99 6.32 -27.69
CA ASN A 293 -6.59 5.85 -27.62
C ASN A 293 -6.13 5.52 -26.21
N TYR A 294 -6.88 5.93 -25.19
CA TYR A 294 -6.60 5.69 -23.78
C TYR A 294 -7.82 5.08 -23.10
N TRP A 295 -7.59 4.34 -22.04
CA TRP A 295 -8.67 3.96 -21.12
C TRP A 295 -9.15 5.21 -20.37
N ASN A 296 -10.40 5.20 -19.97
CA ASN A 296 -10.96 6.31 -19.20
C ASN A 296 -10.30 6.42 -17.81
N ALA A 297 -10.34 7.63 -17.25
CA ALA A 297 -9.70 7.90 -15.98
C ALA A 297 -10.17 6.97 -14.86
N ASP A 298 -11.44 6.59 -14.83
CA ASP A 298 -12.07 5.71 -13.84
C ASP A 298 -11.78 4.20 -14.04
N GLU A 299 -11.07 3.83 -15.10
CA GLU A 299 -10.73 2.43 -15.36
C GLU A 299 -9.38 1.99 -14.80
N PHE A 300 -8.53 2.92 -14.34
CA PHE A 300 -7.20 2.61 -13.81
C PHE A 300 -7.25 2.16 -12.36
N ASP A 301 -6.44 1.17 -12.04
CA ASP A 301 -6.24 0.62 -10.69
C ASP A 301 -4.98 1.17 -10.02
N LEU A 302 -3.92 1.35 -10.82
CA LEU A 302 -2.62 1.83 -10.36
C LEU A 302 -2.12 2.95 -11.27
N ILE A 303 -1.64 4.03 -10.65
CA ILE A 303 -1.08 5.19 -11.35
C ILE A 303 0.38 5.35 -10.92
N LEU A 304 1.29 5.33 -11.88
CA LEU A 304 2.71 5.64 -11.70
C LEU A 304 2.97 7.06 -12.20
N VAL A 305 3.64 7.87 -11.40
CA VAL A 305 3.99 9.25 -11.77
C VAL A 305 5.50 9.42 -11.66
N ASP A 306 6.17 9.48 -12.80
CA ASP A 306 7.60 9.72 -12.84
C ASP A 306 7.91 11.22 -12.78
N GLU A 307 9.02 11.57 -12.12
CA GLU A 307 9.41 12.94 -11.79
C GLU A 307 8.26 13.69 -11.08
N ALA A 308 7.66 13.05 -10.08
CA ALA A 308 6.48 13.52 -9.35
C ALA A 308 6.65 14.94 -8.76
N HIS A 309 7.89 15.38 -8.50
CA HIS A 309 8.17 16.74 -8.05
C HIS A 309 7.70 17.86 -8.99
N LYS A 310 7.38 17.53 -10.25
CA LYS A 310 6.76 18.48 -11.20
C LYS A 310 5.31 18.83 -10.83
N PHE A 311 4.66 17.98 -10.04
CA PHE A 311 3.28 18.15 -9.58
C PHE A 311 3.17 18.70 -8.14
N ARG A 312 4.20 19.35 -7.63
CA ARG A 312 4.24 19.92 -6.27
C ARG A 312 3.34 21.15 -6.07
N SER A 313 2.94 21.84 -7.13
CA SER A 313 2.14 23.08 -7.04
C SER A 313 0.66 22.81 -7.38
N HIS A 314 -0.19 22.97 -6.39
CA HIS A 314 -1.64 22.81 -6.52
C HIS A 314 -2.32 23.85 -7.44
N THR A 315 -1.59 24.91 -7.87
CA THR A 315 -2.12 25.95 -8.74
C THR A 315 -1.90 25.69 -10.22
N THR A 316 -1.30 24.56 -10.58
CA THR A 316 -1.04 24.23 -11.99
C THR A 316 -2.13 23.32 -12.55
N ALA A 317 -2.56 23.59 -13.79
CA ALA A 317 -3.54 22.75 -14.48
C ALA A 317 -3.10 21.26 -14.54
N ALA A 318 -1.80 21.00 -14.67
CA ALA A 318 -1.28 19.64 -14.66
C ALA A 318 -1.48 18.92 -13.31
N PHE A 319 -1.34 19.63 -12.18
CA PHE A 319 -1.65 19.06 -10.88
C PHE A 319 -3.14 18.78 -10.72
N GLU A 320 -3.99 19.73 -11.08
CA GLU A 320 -5.45 19.57 -11.00
C GLU A 320 -5.92 18.36 -11.82
N GLN A 321 -5.46 18.22 -13.06
CA GLN A 321 -5.77 17.08 -13.92
C GLN A 321 -5.28 15.75 -13.31
N LEU A 322 -4.03 15.70 -12.80
CA LEU A 322 -3.51 14.51 -12.18
C LEU A 322 -4.28 14.15 -10.90
N GLN A 323 -4.63 15.15 -10.09
CA GLN A 323 -5.41 14.94 -8.88
C GLN A 323 -6.81 14.40 -9.21
N GLU A 324 -7.47 14.93 -10.22
CA GLU A 324 -8.75 14.43 -10.69
C GLU A 324 -8.65 12.96 -11.10
N ILE A 325 -7.66 12.59 -11.92
CA ILE A 325 -7.43 11.20 -12.33
C ILE A 325 -7.17 10.30 -11.12
N CYS A 326 -6.34 10.73 -10.16
CA CYS A 326 -6.01 9.95 -8.98
C CYS A 326 -7.18 9.79 -8.00
N LYS A 327 -8.01 10.82 -7.85
CA LYS A 327 -9.13 10.83 -6.89
C LYS A 327 -10.41 10.20 -7.44
N MET A 328 -10.57 10.13 -8.74
CA MET A 328 -11.69 9.43 -9.35
C MET A 328 -11.62 7.96 -8.97
N PRO A 329 -12.66 7.41 -8.30
CA PRO A 329 -12.65 6.01 -7.92
C PRO A 329 -12.61 5.12 -9.17
N ARG A 330 -12.07 3.91 -9.01
CA ARG A 330 -12.16 2.87 -10.02
C ARG A 330 -13.64 2.56 -10.28
N ILE A 331 -14.04 2.50 -11.55
CA ILE A 331 -15.42 2.23 -11.92
C ILE A 331 -15.90 0.89 -11.36
N GLU A 332 -17.13 0.90 -10.86
CA GLU A 332 -17.82 -0.31 -10.44
C GLU A 332 -18.00 -1.27 -11.64
N THR A 333 -17.57 -2.50 -11.49
CA THR A 333 -17.69 -3.51 -12.55
C THR A 333 -18.44 -4.73 -12.04
N GLY A 334 -19.68 -4.88 -12.44
CA GLY A 334 -20.56 -5.96 -11.96
C GLY A 334 -20.89 -5.81 -10.47
N ASN A 335 -20.49 -6.78 -9.65
CA ASN A 335 -20.71 -6.76 -8.19
C ASN A 335 -19.49 -6.22 -7.41
N ILE A 336 -18.47 -5.69 -8.07
CA ILE A 336 -17.29 -5.12 -7.40
C ILE A 336 -17.53 -3.64 -7.20
N PRO A 337 -17.67 -3.14 -5.95
CA PRO A 337 -17.84 -1.72 -5.68
C PRO A 337 -16.61 -0.93 -6.15
N GLY A 338 -16.83 0.33 -6.50
CA GLY A 338 -15.73 1.22 -6.84
C GLY A 338 -14.76 1.37 -5.65
N TYR A 339 -13.46 1.39 -5.92
CA TYR A 339 -12.41 1.49 -4.91
C TYR A 339 -11.38 2.58 -5.24
N LYS A 340 -10.64 2.99 -4.22
CA LYS A 340 -9.55 3.97 -4.37
C LYS A 340 -8.43 3.38 -5.21
N LYS A 341 -7.92 4.17 -6.15
CA LYS A 341 -6.74 3.83 -6.92
C LYS A 341 -5.49 3.85 -6.07
N LYS A 342 -4.52 3.04 -6.45
CA LYS A 342 -3.18 3.07 -5.87
C LYS A 342 -2.29 4.02 -6.67
N VAL A 343 -1.40 4.77 -5.99
CA VAL A 343 -0.54 5.77 -6.64
C VAL A 343 0.92 5.59 -6.21
N MET A 344 1.81 5.46 -7.18
CA MET A 344 3.25 5.41 -6.95
C MET A 344 3.90 6.69 -7.50
N LEU A 345 4.45 7.49 -6.61
CA LEU A 345 5.16 8.71 -6.95
C LEU A 345 6.66 8.44 -7.01
N ILE A 346 7.26 8.65 -8.17
CA ILE A 346 8.68 8.37 -8.40
C ILE A 346 9.42 9.69 -8.49
N SER A 347 10.32 9.95 -7.55
CA SER A 347 11.14 11.17 -7.53
C SER A 347 12.36 10.98 -6.65
N ALA A 348 13.53 11.42 -7.10
CA ALA A 348 14.74 11.38 -6.27
C ALA A 348 14.66 12.31 -5.04
N THR A 349 13.79 13.32 -5.09
CA THR A 349 13.66 14.38 -4.07
C THR A 349 12.19 14.63 -3.73
N PRO A 350 11.56 13.83 -2.85
CA PRO A 350 10.15 13.99 -2.51
C PRO A 350 9.84 15.33 -1.78
N MET A 351 10.81 15.92 -1.10
CA MET A 351 10.68 17.25 -0.52
C MET A 351 11.73 18.17 -1.12
N ASN A 352 11.31 19.10 -1.98
CA ASN A 352 12.21 20.02 -2.66
C ASN A 352 12.43 21.33 -1.90
N ASN A 353 11.40 22.16 -1.74
CA ASN A 353 11.54 23.52 -1.26
C ASN A 353 10.81 23.82 0.04
N THR A 354 9.60 23.29 0.18
CA THR A 354 8.70 23.63 1.29
C THR A 354 7.91 22.42 1.79
N PRO A 355 7.42 22.44 3.05
CA PRO A 355 6.48 21.42 3.51
C PRO A 355 5.16 21.39 2.72
N ALA A 356 4.81 22.47 2.02
CA ALA A 356 3.62 22.51 1.17
C ALA A 356 3.78 21.62 -0.08
N ASP A 357 4.99 21.45 -0.59
CA ASP A 357 5.26 20.63 -1.77
C ASP A 357 4.88 19.18 -1.48
N ILE A 358 5.40 18.61 -0.40
CA ILE A 358 5.09 17.23 0.01
C ILE A 358 3.62 17.07 0.39
N TYR A 359 3.01 18.08 1.02
CA TYR A 359 1.58 18.08 1.34
C TYR A 359 0.73 17.96 0.09
N ASN A 360 1.06 18.69 -0.98
CA ASN A 360 0.33 18.63 -2.24
C ASN A 360 0.51 17.25 -2.91
N GLU A 361 1.74 16.75 -2.97
CA GLU A 361 2.00 15.45 -3.60
C GLU A 361 1.28 14.30 -2.88
N ILE A 362 1.23 14.30 -1.54
CA ILE A 362 0.51 13.28 -0.76
C ILE A 362 -1.00 13.31 -1.04
N GLN A 363 -1.56 14.48 -1.32
CA GLN A 363 -2.99 14.60 -1.64
C GLN A 363 -3.37 13.85 -2.93
N LEU A 364 -2.44 13.41 -3.75
CA LEU A 364 -2.75 12.58 -4.91
C LEU A 364 -3.29 11.20 -4.50
N PHE A 365 -2.90 10.67 -3.32
CA PHE A 365 -3.34 9.36 -2.86
C PHE A 365 -3.97 9.35 -1.46
N GLN A 366 -3.75 10.37 -0.62
CA GLN A 366 -4.33 10.47 0.71
C GLN A 366 -5.45 11.50 0.77
N ASP A 367 -6.45 11.25 1.60
CA ASP A 367 -7.47 12.25 1.93
C ASP A 367 -6.89 13.27 2.93
N PRO A 368 -7.01 14.57 2.68
CA PRO A 368 -6.47 15.59 3.57
C PRO A 368 -7.06 15.59 4.98
N ARG A 369 -8.29 15.11 5.17
CA ARG A 369 -9.02 15.10 6.44
C ARG A 369 -9.04 13.73 7.10
N HIS A 370 -8.94 12.67 6.31
CA HIS A 370 -9.01 11.26 6.74
C HIS A 370 -7.88 10.47 6.10
N CYS A 371 -6.67 10.60 6.61
CA CYS A 371 -5.53 9.88 6.05
C CYS A 371 -5.19 8.61 6.83
N THR A 372 -4.55 7.66 6.17
CA THR A 372 -4.17 6.35 6.72
C THR A 372 -2.77 6.33 7.32
N ILE A 373 -2.12 7.49 7.44
CA ILE A 373 -0.74 7.58 7.94
C ILE A 373 -0.74 7.46 9.47
N ASP A 374 0.04 6.54 10.00
CA ASP A 374 0.12 6.25 11.43
C ASP A 374 0.46 7.51 12.26
N GLY A 375 -0.39 7.83 13.21
CA GLY A 375 -0.24 9.00 14.09
C GLY A 375 -0.52 10.35 13.44
N VAL A 376 -1.06 10.37 12.20
CA VAL A 376 -1.49 11.59 11.50
C VAL A 376 -2.83 11.34 10.83
N SER A 377 -3.92 11.47 11.57
CA SER A 377 -5.27 11.26 11.02
C SER A 377 -5.76 12.39 10.11
N ASN A 378 -5.21 13.60 10.25
CA ASN A 378 -5.60 14.78 9.48
C ASN A 378 -4.36 15.53 8.97
N LEU A 379 -4.09 15.42 7.67
CA LEU A 379 -2.94 16.06 7.02
C LEU A 379 -3.05 17.58 7.05
N THR A 380 -4.23 18.14 6.85
CA THR A 380 -4.42 19.60 6.88
C THR A 380 -4.07 20.16 8.25
N ALA A 381 -4.56 19.53 9.32
CA ALA A 381 -4.24 19.94 10.69
C ALA A 381 -2.75 19.79 11.03
N PHE A 382 -2.10 18.77 10.46
CA PHE A 382 -0.66 18.56 10.64
C PHE A 382 0.20 19.60 9.90
N PHE A 383 -0.11 19.86 8.62
CA PHE A 383 0.74 20.70 7.75
C PHE A 383 0.48 22.20 7.89
N ALA A 384 -0.76 22.64 8.19
CA ALA A 384 -1.07 24.07 8.26
C ALA A 384 -0.17 24.87 9.21
N PRO A 385 0.07 24.46 10.47
CA PRO A 385 0.97 25.16 11.37
C PRO A 385 2.44 25.10 10.88
N LEU A 386 2.87 23.98 10.30
CA LEU A 386 4.23 23.81 9.79
C LEU A 386 4.51 24.72 8.59
N ILE A 387 3.58 24.82 7.65
CA ILE A 387 3.69 25.70 6.48
C ILE A 387 3.72 27.18 6.91
N LYS A 388 2.88 27.57 7.89
CA LYS A 388 2.85 28.93 8.43
C LYS A 388 4.17 29.28 9.11
N GLU A 389 4.69 28.38 9.93
CA GLU A 389 5.95 28.58 10.65
C GLU A 389 7.14 28.61 9.70
N PHE A 390 7.18 27.71 8.71
CA PHE A 390 8.19 27.70 7.66
C PHE A 390 8.24 29.04 6.90
N LYS A 391 7.05 29.55 6.47
CA LYS A 391 6.95 30.85 5.82
C LYS A 391 7.42 32.00 6.70
N ARG A 392 7.17 31.94 8.03
CA ARG A 392 7.65 32.92 9.01
C ARG A 392 9.16 32.92 9.09
N LEU A 393 9.77 31.74 9.33
CA LEU A 393 11.24 31.61 9.48
C LEU A 393 11.99 32.04 8.22
N ARG A 394 11.44 31.80 7.04
CA ARG A 394 12.07 32.21 5.78
C ARG A 394 12.10 33.71 5.55
N LYS A 395 11.25 34.49 6.24
CA LYS A 395 11.20 35.95 6.18
C LYS A 395 12.07 36.64 7.25
N GLU A 396 12.55 35.90 8.25
CA GLU A 396 13.39 36.44 9.30
C GLU A 396 14.80 36.74 8.78
N PRO A 397 15.40 37.95 9.06
CA PRO A 397 16.73 38.27 8.62
C PRO A 397 17.80 37.35 9.19
N ASP A 398 17.59 36.90 10.44
CA ASP A 398 18.46 35.95 11.14
C ASP A 398 17.84 34.57 11.06
N PHE A 399 18.19 33.83 10.00
CA PHE A 399 17.64 32.48 9.75
C PHE A 399 18.05 31.48 10.82
N ASN A 400 17.10 31.08 11.66
CA ASN A 400 17.34 30.12 12.74
C ASN A 400 17.37 28.67 12.19
N VAL A 401 18.56 28.22 11.80
CA VAL A 401 18.82 26.88 11.26
C VAL A 401 18.37 25.77 12.19
N SER A 402 18.53 25.92 13.51
CA SER A 402 18.13 24.91 14.50
C SER A 402 16.61 24.69 14.54
N HIS A 403 15.86 25.78 14.48
CA HIS A 403 14.40 25.70 14.47
C HIS A 403 13.86 25.07 13.15
N PHE A 404 14.45 25.51 12.04
CA PHE A 404 14.15 24.95 10.73
C PHE A 404 14.41 23.43 10.67
N LYS A 405 15.55 22.99 11.25
CA LYS A 405 15.90 21.55 11.32
C LYS A 405 14.85 20.75 12.09
N LYS A 406 14.35 21.27 13.23
CA LYS A 406 13.28 20.61 14.00
C LYS A 406 11.97 20.46 13.21
N LEU A 407 11.59 21.48 12.44
CA LEU A 407 10.42 21.40 11.57
C LEU A 407 10.60 20.34 10.47
N ALA A 408 11.77 20.35 9.81
CA ALA A 408 12.09 19.36 8.79
C ALA A 408 12.13 17.92 9.35
N GLU A 409 12.68 17.74 10.55
CA GLU A 409 12.69 16.45 11.25
C GLU A 409 11.28 15.95 11.55
N ARG A 410 10.37 16.82 11.97
CA ARG A 410 8.98 16.46 12.24
C ARG A 410 8.26 15.97 10.98
N VAL A 411 8.47 16.64 9.84
CA VAL A 411 7.91 16.20 8.54
C VAL A 411 8.56 14.89 8.11
N ARG A 412 9.88 14.78 8.22
CA ARG A 412 10.64 13.60 7.86
C ARG A 412 10.16 12.37 8.63
N ASP A 413 10.07 12.47 9.96
CA ASP A 413 9.82 11.30 10.80
C ASP A 413 8.35 10.85 10.78
N ARG A 414 7.41 11.78 10.68
CA ARG A 414 5.97 11.50 10.70
C ARG A 414 5.35 11.23 9.33
N ILE A 415 5.93 11.74 8.27
CA ILE A 415 5.36 11.72 6.93
C ILE A 415 6.28 11.03 5.93
N ILE A 416 7.52 11.52 5.79
CA ILE A 416 8.38 11.04 4.72
C ILE A 416 8.81 9.59 4.95
N LYS A 417 9.28 9.25 6.15
CA LYS A 417 9.73 7.88 6.44
C LYS A 417 8.66 6.81 6.22
N PRO A 418 7.42 6.96 6.74
CA PRO A 418 6.38 5.97 6.49
C PRO A 418 6.03 5.81 5.02
N LEU A 419 5.98 6.92 4.28
CA LEU A 419 5.51 6.95 2.89
C LEU A 419 6.60 6.78 1.84
N THR A 420 7.87 6.65 2.21
CA THR A 420 8.96 6.68 1.24
C THR A 420 9.80 5.41 1.29
N VAL A 421 10.07 4.86 0.13
CA VAL A 421 11.14 3.87 -0.08
C VAL A 421 12.33 4.62 -0.64
N ARG A 422 13.44 4.65 0.10
CA ARG A 422 14.63 5.39 -0.28
C ARG A 422 15.89 4.68 0.13
N ARG A 423 16.81 4.55 -0.81
CA ARG A 423 18.16 4.05 -0.61
C ARG A 423 19.16 5.02 -1.20
N THR A 424 20.29 5.14 -0.52
CA THR A 424 21.43 5.93 -0.99
C THR A 424 22.57 5.00 -1.40
N ARG A 425 23.55 5.52 -2.13
CA ARG A 425 24.76 4.75 -2.47
C ARG A 425 25.50 4.30 -1.22
N THR A 426 25.54 5.17 -0.19
CA THR A 426 26.16 4.85 1.10
C THR A 426 25.45 3.70 1.80
N ASP A 427 24.11 3.65 1.74
CA ASP A 427 23.34 2.54 2.32
C ASP A 427 23.71 1.22 1.65
N ILE A 428 23.85 1.23 0.32
CA ILE A 428 24.20 0.04 -0.45
C ILE A 428 25.64 -0.41 -0.14
N GLU A 429 26.59 0.51 -0.03
CA GLU A 429 27.97 0.20 0.31
C GLU A 429 28.14 -0.30 1.74
N SER A 430 27.35 0.22 2.68
CA SER A 430 27.43 -0.12 4.12
C SER A 430 26.80 -1.45 4.49
N ILE A 431 25.82 -1.93 3.69
CA ILE A 431 25.12 -3.20 3.94
C ILE A 431 25.83 -4.33 3.18
N PRO A 432 26.48 -5.30 3.86
CA PRO A 432 27.26 -6.36 3.20
C PRO A 432 26.50 -7.16 2.17
N ARG A 433 25.19 -7.38 2.38
CA ARG A 433 24.30 -8.09 1.46
C ARG A 433 24.17 -7.33 0.14
N TYR A 434 24.00 -6.01 0.17
CA TYR A 434 23.83 -5.18 -1.01
C TYR A 434 25.16 -4.91 -1.73
N ASN A 435 26.24 -4.77 -0.95
CA ASN A 435 27.57 -4.46 -1.50
C ASN A 435 28.12 -5.59 -2.39
N LYS A 436 27.69 -6.84 -2.15
CA LYS A 436 28.05 -7.99 -3.02
C LYS A 436 27.54 -7.86 -4.45
N ASP A 437 26.43 -7.18 -4.62
CA ASP A 437 25.74 -7.04 -5.91
C ASP A 437 26.31 -5.92 -6.78
N VAL A 438 27.04 -4.97 -6.16
CA VAL A 438 27.51 -3.76 -6.81
C VAL A 438 29.03 -3.69 -6.74
N ASN A 439 29.70 -3.56 -7.90
CA ASN A 439 31.16 -3.43 -7.99
C ASN A 439 31.68 -2.04 -7.53
N GLY A 440 30.98 -1.37 -6.61
CA GLY A 440 31.26 -0.03 -6.16
C GLY A 440 30.65 1.07 -7.04
N PHE A 441 30.59 2.28 -6.51
CA PHE A 441 30.10 3.45 -7.23
C PHE A 441 31.27 4.33 -7.68
N PRO A 442 31.13 5.08 -8.79
CA PRO A 442 32.12 6.07 -9.20
C PRO A 442 32.39 7.08 -8.07
N LYS A 443 33.64 7.33 -7.78
CA LYS A 443 34.02 8.35 -6.83
C LYS A 443 33.85 9.73 -7.48
N VAL A 444 33.22 10.65 -6.74
CA VAL A 444 33.10 12.02 -7.17
C VAL A 444 34.38 12.76 -6.72
N GLU A 445 35.17 13.21 -7.68
CA GLU A 445 36.31 14.06 -7.39
C GLU A 445 35.87 15.50 -7.13
N ARG A 446 36.79 16.30 -6.56
CA ARG A 446 36.50 17.72 -6.36
C ARG A 446 36.32 18.38 -7.72
N PRO A 447 35.39 19.33 -7.85
CA PRO A 447 35.27 20.14 -9.06
C PRO A 447 36.62 20.80 -9.42
N ILE A 448 37.01 20.68 -10.67
CA ILE A 448 38.17 21.42 -11.19
C ILE A 448 37.63 22.78 -11.60
N GLU A 449 38.15 23.81 -10.97
CA GLU A 449 37.83 25.19 -11.31
C GLU A 449 38.50 25.51 -12.64
N SER A 450 37.71 25.76 -13.68
CA SER A 450 38.22 26.17 -14.99
C SER A 450 37.83 27.63 -15.22
N CYS A 451 38.78 28.51 -15.01
CA CYS A 451 38.58 29.93 -15.28
C CYS A 451 38.82 30.20 -16.77
N TYR A 452 37.84 30.80 -17.41
CA TYR A 452 38.00 31.31 -18.77
C TYR A 452 38.45 32.75 -18.69
N GLU A 453 39.69 33.03 -19.11
CA GLU A 453 40.22 34.39 -19.22
C GLU A 453 39.82 34.97 -20.57
N LEU A 454 39.01 36.02 -20.53
CA LEU A 454 38.66 36.77 -21.73
C LEU A 454 39.90 37.61 -22.13
N ASN A 455 40.25 37.58 -23.40
CA ASN A 455 41.22 38.56 -23.95
C ASN A 455 40.53 39.95 -23.98
N GLU A 456 41.31 41.01 -24.08
CA GLU A 456 40.85 42.42 -24.02
C GLU A 456 39.62 42.65 -24.94
N HIS A 457 39.67 42.17 -26.18
CA HIS A 457 38.57 42.33 -27.14
C HIS A 457 37.28 41.62 -26.72
N LEU A 458 37.39 40.40 -26.17
CA LEU A 458 36.26 39.66 -25.68
C LEU A 458 35.74 40.20 -24.34
N ALA A 459 36.60 40.77 -23.51
CA ALA A 459 36.19 41.45 -22.28
C ALA A 459 35.37 42.70 -22.59
N ASP A 460 35.84 43.54 -23.53
CA ASP A 460 35.09 44.71 -23.98
C ASP A 460 33.72 44.36 -24.60
N LEU A 461 33.69 43.31 -25.41
CA LEU A 461 32.45 42.79 -25.98
C LEU A 461 31.49 42.28 -24.94
N PHE A 462 32.00 41.55 -23.92
CA PHE A 462 31.22 41.06 -22.79
C PHE A 462 30.67 42.19 -21.94
N GLU A 463 31.49 43.19 -21.57
CA GLU A 463 31.06 44.36 -20.81
C GLU A 463 30.01 45.18 -21.57
N HIS A 464 30.20 45.36 -22.86
CA HIS A 464 29.21 46.05 -23.71
C HIS A 464 27.92 45.27 -23.81
N ALA A 465 27.95 43.94 -23.97
CA ALA A 465 26.75 43.09 -24.00
C ALA A 465 26.02 43.12 -22.64
N MET A 466 26.76 43.05 -21.53
CA MET A 466 26.18 43.15 -20.18
C MET A 466 25.56 44.51 -19.93
N PHE A 467 26.20 45.62 -20.39
CA PHE A 467 25.63 46.96 -20.31
C PHE A 467 24.33 47.08 -21.10
N ILE A 468 24.27 46.52 -22.33
CA ILE A 468 23.05 46.52 -23.10
C ILE A 468 21.96 45.74 -22.40
N LEU A 469 22.25 44.52 -21.88
CA LEU A 469 21.29 43.68 -21.17
C LEU A 469 20.77 44.33 -19.89
N GLU A 470 21.65 45.01 -19.14
CA GLU A 470 21.31 45.59 -17.83
C GLU A 470 20.65 46.96 -17.91
N LYS A 471 21.10 47.81 -18.83
CA LYS A 471 20.72 49.24 -18.88
C LYS A 471 19.91 49.65 -20.09
N SER A 472 20.13 49.01 -21.25
CA SER A 472 19.58 49.50 -22.52
C SER A 472 18.45 48.59 -23.05
N LEU A 473 18.39 47.37 -22.66
CA LEU A 473 17.42 46.45 -23.16
C LEU A 473 16.06 46.66 -22.48
N THR A 474 15.11 47.17 -23.24
CA THR A 474 13.73 47.41 -22.78
C THR A 474 12.78 46.28 -23.12
N TYR A 475 13.29 45.09 -23.39
CA TYR A 475 12.52 43.95 -23.81
C TYR A 475 11.74 43.32 -22.65
N ALA A 476 10.43 43.36 -22.72
CA ALA A 476 9.51 42.95 -21.65
C ALA A 476 9.40 41.44 -21.42
N ARG A 477 10.11 40.59 -22.18
CA ARG A 477 9.95 39.11 -22.13
C ARG A 477 10.10 38.52 -20.73
N TYR A 478 11.01 39.05 -19.92
CA TYR A 478 11.29 38.60 -18.56
C TYR A 478 10.81 39.54 -17.46
N GLN A 479 10.29 40.71 -17.83
CA GLN A 479 9.80 41.73 -16.90
C GLN A 479 8.41 42.25 -17.29
N ALA A 480 7.60 41.40 -17.94
CA ALA A 480 6.26 41.83 -18.44
C ALA A 480 5.41 42.46 -17.34
N ILE A 481 5.55 41.98 -16.08
CA ILE A 481 4.79 42.49 -14.92
C ILE A 481 5.20 43.94 -14.57
N ALA A 482 6.47 44.34 -14.76
CA ALA A 482 6.93 45.65 -14.51
C ALA A 482 6.37 46.73 -15.47
N TYR A 483 5.87 46.26 -16.63
CA TYR A 483 5.26 47.11 -17.65
C TYR A 483 3.71 47.16 -17.61
N LEU A 484 3.09 46.51 -16.63
CA LEU A 484 1.65 46.57 -16.43
C LEU A 484 1.23 47.99 -15.99
N LYS A 485 0.32 48.57 -16.70
CA LYS A 485 -0.40 49.81 -16.39
C LYS A 485 -1.86 49.54 -16.22
N PRO A 486 -2.53 49.99 -15.18
CA PRO A 486 -2.11 50.87 -14.09
C PRO A 486 -1.44 50.12 -12.93
N GLU A 487 -0.86 50.87 -11.98
CA GLU A 487 -0.22 50.29 -10.79
C GLU A 487 -1.11 49.36 -9.97
N SER A 488 -2.44 49.53 -10.04
CA SER A 488 -3.44 48.61 -9.45
C SER A 488 -3.40 47.21 -10.03
N ALA A 489 -2.91 47.00 -11.24
CA ALA A 489 -2.80 45.69 -11.87
C ALA A 489 -1.56 44.92 -11.34
N GLN A 490 -0.54 45.62 -10.90
CA GLN A 490 0.65 44.98 -10.29
C GLN A 490 0.35 44.35 -8.92
N GLY A 491 -0.61 44.90 -8.19
CA GLY A 491 -1.06 44.39 -6.89
C GLY A 491 -1.89 43.09 -7.00
N LEU A 492 -2.32 42.70 -8.21
CA LEU A 492 -2.99 41.40 -8.44
C LEU A 492 -2.03 40.22 -8.44
N TYR A 493 -0.74 40.47 -8.52
CA TYR A 493 0.30 39.45 -8.55
C TYR A 493 1.12 39.51 -7.27
N ASP A 494 0.76 38.69 -6.27
CA ASP A 494 1.61 38.51 -5.09
C ASP A 494 3.00 38.04 -5.56
N ASN A 495 4.05 38.81 -5.21
CA ASN A 495 5.45 38.56 -5.57
C ASN A 495 5.84 38.82 -7.05
N ALA A 496 5.24 39.82 -7.70
CA ALA A 496 5.59 40.24 -9.06
C ALA A 496 7.12 40.47 -9.27
N GLU A 497 7.80 41.07 -8.29
CA GLU A 497 9.27 41.24 -8.30
C GLU A 497 10.04 39.92 -8.23
N LEU A 498 9.54 38.93 -7.48
CA LEU A 498 10.18 37.62 -7.34
C LEU A 498 10.02 36.79 -8.61
N ILE A 499 8.87 36.90 -9.27
CA ILE A 499 8.59 36.22 -10.54
C ILE A 499 9.45 36.84 -11.66
N SER A 500 9.64 38.15 -11.65
CA SER A 500 10.48 38.81 -12.66
C SER A 500 11.98 38.55 -12.48
N ARG A 501 12.44 38.18 -11.27
CA ARG A 501 13.84 37.84 -10.97
C ARG A 501 14.16 36.36 -11.09
N SER A 502 13.15 35.49 -11.12
CA SER A 502 13.33 34.02 -11.19
C SER A 502 13.20 33.46 -12.62
N LEU A 503 12.89 34.27 -13.58
CA LEU A 503 12.85 33.99 -15.03
C LEU A 503 14.11 34.53 -15.69
#